data_5423b98c253f74ca317550f468be2610
#
_entry.id   5423b98c253f74ca317550f468be2610
#
_cell.length_a   1.000
_cell.length_b   1.000
_cell.length_c   1.000
_cell.angle_alpha   90.00
_cell.angle_beta   90.00
_cell.angle_gamma   90.00
#
_symmetry.space_group_name_H-M   'P 1'
#
loop_
_entity.id
_entity.type
_entity.pdbx_description
1 polymer ?
#
loop_
_entity_poly.entity_id
_entity_poly.type
_entity_poly.pdbx_seq_one_letter_code
_entity_poly.pdbx_strand_id
1 'polypeptide(L)'
;RDQPRSRGLGDVYKRQEIESLVKNYPTIKRARFWMTFGQQYLTYLDCIQNLGMSRIDEITYEAPLADNPSEKVKVKIVPLQFLKAVLPNPQDLGENYDGQTSIGCRIRGIKDGKEQTYYVYNNCSHEAAYKETGMQGVSYTTGVPAMIGAMMFFKGLWRKPGVWNVEEFDPDPFMEQLNKQGLPWHELFNVDLEL
;
A
#
# COMPACT_ATOMS: atom_id res chain seq x y z
N ARG A 1 8.46 -5.37 18.44
CA ARG A 1 7.11 -5.87 18.80
C ARG A 1 6.08 -4.78 19.04
N ASP A 2 6.41 -3.53 18.81
CA ASP A 2 5.48 -2.41 18.91
C ASP A 2 5.23 -1.85 17.52
N GLN A 3 4.37 -2.55 16.77
CA GLN A 3 3.72 -1.89 15.65
C GLN A 3 2.62 -1.00 16.25
N PRO A 4 2.58 0.30 15.91
CA PRO A 4 1.39 1.06 16.20
C PRO A 4 0.24 0.32 15.52
N ARG A 5 -0.73 -0.11 16.31
CA ARG A 5 -1.96 -0.70 15.79
C ARG A 5 -2.56 0.35 14.89
N SER A 6 -2.52 0.11 13.57
CA SER A 6 -3.38 0.84 12.67
C SER A 6 -4.79 0.57 13.17
N ARG A 7 -5.44 1.58 13.74
CA ARG A 7 -6.85 1.49 14.07
C ARG A 7 -7.57 1.36 12.73
N GLY A 8 -8.00 0.18 12.40
CA GLY A 8 -8.90 -0.02 11.29
C GLY A 8 -8.51 -1.12 10.31
N LEU A 9 -9.46 -2.01 10.13
CA LEU A 9 -9.47 -3.19 9.27
C LEU A 9 -8.57 -4.31 9.79
N GLY A 10 -9.16 -5.17 10.59
CA GLY A 10 -8.78 -6.55 10.91
C GLY A 10 -7.32 -6.92 10.75
N ASP A 11 -6.86 -7.81 11.51
CA ASP A 11 -5.52 -8.37 11.57
C ASP A 11 -4.45 -7.63 10.77
N VAL A 12 -3.56 -6.95 11.47
CA VAL A 12 -2.32 -6.44 10.91
C VAL A 12 -1.67 -7.61 10.18
N TYR A 13 -1.81 -7.64 8.86
CA TYR A 13 -1.02 -8.53 8.03
C TYR A 13 0.43 -8.33 8.43
N LYS A 14 1.09 -9.37 8.88
CA LYS A 14 2.54 -9.36 9.02
C LYS A 14 3.06 -8.93 7.66
N ARG A 15 3.69 -7.76 7.60
CA ARG A 15 4.26 -7.27 6.34
C ARG A 15 5.42 -8.17 6.00
N GLN A 16 5.24 -8.98 4.97
CA GLN A 16 6.22 -9.97 4.51
C GLN A 16 7.55 -9.31 4.17
N GLU A 17 7.51 -8.08 3.68
CA GLU A 17 8.69 -7.27 3.36
C GLU A 17 9.57 -7.00 4.59
N ILE A 18 8.98 -6.80 5.77
CA ILE A 18 9.75 -6.62 7.01
C ILE A 18 10.37 -7.94 7.44
N GLU A 19 9.67 -9.06 7.29
CA GLU A 19 10.19 -10.38 7.65
C GLU A 19 11.40 -10.75 6.79
N SER A 20 11.33 -10.53 5.47
CA SER A 20 12.42 -10.82 4.56
C SER A 20 13.63 -9.91 4.79
N LEU A 21 13.41 -8.60 5.01
CA LEU A 21 14.48 -7.65 5.32
C LEU A 21 15.25 -8.05 6.59
N VAL A 22 14.55 -8.40 7.67
CA VAL A 22 15.21 -8.82 8.92
C VAL A 22 15.97 -10.13 8.76
N LYS A 23 15.44 -11.05 7.95
CA LYS A 23 16.10 -12.33 7.64
C LYS A 23 17.39 -12.12 6.85
N ASN A 24 17.34 -11.27 5.80
CA ASN A 24 18.45 -11.05 4.88
C ASN A 24 19.49 -10.06 5.43
N TYR A 25 19.07 -9.16 6.33
CA TYR A 25 19.94 -8.18 6.98
C TYR A 25 19.89 -8.29 8.51
N PRO A 26 20.61 -9.26 9.13
CA PRO A 26 20.54 -9.51 10.58
C PRO A 26 21.03 -8.35 11.44
N THR A 27 21.69 -7.38 10.86
CA THR A 27 22.15 -6.13 11.54
C THR A 27 21.04 -5.13 11.80
N ILE A 28 19.86 -5.31 11.18
CA ILE A 28 18.69 -4.44 11.39
C ILE A 28 18.18 -4.65 12.81
N LYS A 29 18.25 -3.59 13.63
CA LYS A 29 17.74 -3.59 15.00
C LYS A 29 16.25 -3.28 15.07
N ARG A 30 15.74 -2.52 14.10
CA ARG A 30 14.35 -2.07 14.06
C ARG A 30 13.90 -1.83 12.63
N ALA A 31 12.79 -2.44 12.23
CA ALA A 31 12.09 -2.17 10.99
C ALA A 31 10.63 -1.81 11.28
N ARG A 32 10.10 -0.79 10.62
CA ARG A 32 8.70 -0.35 10.75
C ARG A 32 8.13 -0.03 9.39
N PHE A 33 6.88 -0.35 9.21
CA PHE A 33 6.10 0.08 8.07
C PHE A 33 5.04 1.08 8.52
N TRP A 34 4.90 2.16 7.79
CA TRP A 34 3.91 3.19 8.02
C TRP A 34 3.03 3.33 6.77
N MET A 35 1.75 3.53 6.99
CA MET A 35 0.80 3.89 5.95
C MET A 35 -0.03 5.04 6.47
N THR A 36 -0.09 6.12 5.69
CA THR A 36 -0.83 7.33 6.04
C THR A 36 -1.98 7.52 5.06
N PHE A 37 -3.04 8.13 5.55
CA PHE A 37 -4.23 8.45 4.77
C PHE A 37 -4.70 9.85 5.11
N GLY A 38 -5.37 10.52 4.17
CA GLY A 38 -6.00 11.80 4.42
C GLY A 38 -7.06 11.72 5.54
N GLN A 39 -7.23 12.82 6.29
CA GLN A 39 -8.15 12.88 7.41
C GLN A 39 -9.59 12.51 7.03
N GLN A 40 -10.04 12.90 5.86
CA GLN A 40 -11.38 12.56 5.36
C GLN A 40 -11.56 11.04 5.20
N TYR A 41 -10.57 10.35 4.65
CA TYR A 41 -10.58 8.89 4.52
C TYR A 41 -10.68 8.22 5.90
N LEU A 42 -9.88 8.68 6.87
CA LEU A 42 -9.90 8.14 8.24
C LEU A 42 -11.27 8.34 8.90
N THR A 43 -11.88 9.49 8.69
CA THR A 43 -13.23 9.79 9.23
C THR A 43 -14.29 8.84 8.65
N TYR A 44 -14.25 8.59 7.35
CA TYR A 44 -15.18 7.64 6.72
C TYR A 44 -14.92 6.20 7.17
N LEU A 45 -13.65 5.82 7.30
CA LEU A 45 -13.27 4.50 7.77
C LEU A 45 -13.76 4.26 9.22
N ASP A 46 -13.58 5.22 10.11
CA ASP A 46 -14.08 5.14 11.47
C ASP A 46 -15.62 5.02 11.50
N CYS A 47 -16.30 5.79 10.67
CA CYS A 47 -17.76 5.70 10.54
C CYS A 47 -18.20 4.29 10.11
N ILE A 48 -17.60 3.75 9.06
CA ILE A 48 -17.89 2.40 8.53
C ILE A 48 -17.64 1.33 9.62
N GLN A 49 -16.58 1.48 10.40
CA GLN A 49 -16.27 0.55 11.49
C GLN A 49 -17.27 0.64 12.64
N ASN A 50 -17.59 1.86 13.06
CA ASN A 50 -18.55 2.09 14.14
C ASN A 50 -19.96 1.60 13.78
N LEU A 51 -20.33 1.64 12.51
CA LEU A 51 -21.57 1.05 11.98
C LEU A 51 -21.51 -0.47 11.85
N GLY A 52 -20.37 -1.11 12.10
CA GLY A 52 -20.20 -2.55 11.97
C GLY A 52 -20.13 -3.05 10.51
N MET A 53 -20.02 -2.15 9.53
CA MET A 53 -19.95 -2.51 8.10
C MET A 53 -18.65 -3.20 7.71
N SER A 54 -17.62 -3.15 8.56
CA SER A 54 -16.35 -3.87 8.37
C SER A 54 -16.36 -5.31 8.91
N ARG A 55 -17.48 -5.79 9.46
CA ARG A 55 -17.61 -7.17 9.98
C ARG A 55 -17.51 -8.19 8.86
N ILE A 56 -16.81 -9.29 9.15
CA ILE A 56 -16.59 -10.42 8.25
C ILE A 56 -17.45 -11.65 8.59
N ASP A 57 -18.16 -11.61 9.72
CA ASP A 57 -19.09 -12.65 10.15
C ASP A 57 -20.46 -12.49 9.46
N GLU A 58 -21.15 -13.60 9.24
CA GLU A 58 -22.52 -13.60 8.72
C GLU A 58 -23.49 -13.06 9.79
N ILE A 59 -24.30 -12.09 9.42
CA ILE A 59 -25.42 -11.63 10.23
C ILE A 59 -26.76 -11.99 9.58
N THR A 60 -27.74 -12.24 10.40
CA THR A 60 -29.12 -12.51 9.95
C THR A 60 -30.05 -11.43 10.48
N TYR A 61 -30.89 -10.88 9.63
CA TYR A 61 -31.94 -9.94 10.01
C TYR A 61 -33.24 -10.24 9.27
N GLU A 62 -34.34 -9.70 9.77
CA GLU A 62 -35.64 -9.81 9.15
C GLU A 62 -35.92 -8.57 8.29
N ALA A 63 -36.11 -8.75 7.00
CA ALA A 63 -36.44 -7.70 6.06
C ALA A 63 -37.92 -7.85 5.61
N PRO A 64 -38.67 -6.75 5.45
CA PRO A 64 -40.00 -6.80 4.84
C PRO A 64 -39.85 -7.17 3.36
N LEU A 65 -40.81 -7.96 2.84
CA LEU A 65 -40.90 -8.22 1.39
C LEU A 65 -41.34 -6.96 0.64
N ALA A 66 -40.73 -6.74 -0.54
CA ALA A 66 -41.03 -5.55 -1.35
C ALA A 66 -42.51 -5.49 -1.76
N ASP A 67 -43.09 -6.65 -2.08
CA ASP A 67 -44.47 -6.77 -2.55
C ASP A 67 -45.51 -6.88 -1.40
N ASN A 68 -45.06 -7.21 -0.19
CA ASN A 68 -45.91 -7.30 1.00
C ASN A 68 -45.11 -6.91 2.27
N PRO A 69 -45.11 -5.64 2.66
CA PRO A 69 -44.34 -5.17 3.81
C PRO A 69 -44.72 -5.77 5.17
N SER A 70 -45.94 -6.40 5.24
CA SER A 70 -46.40 -7.11 6.45
C SER A 70 -45.74 -8.48 6.61
N GLU A 71 -45.22 -9.03 5.55
CA GLU A 71 -44.49 -10.30 5.54
C GLU A 71 -43.00 -10.07 5.60
N LYS A 72 -42.31 -10.84 6.46
CA LYS A 72 -40.87 -10.70 6.68
C LYS A 72 -40.12 -11.94 6.22
N VAL A 73 -38.99 -11.73 5.62
CA VAL A 73 -38.04 -12.80 5.22
C VAL A 73 -36.70 -12.65 5.96
N LYS A 74 -36.14 -13.78 6.34
CA LYS A 74 -34.79 -13.79 6.93
C LYS A 74 -33.74 -13.63 5.83
N VAL A 75 -32.95 -12.60 5.96
CA VAL A 75 -31.84 -12.27 5.06
C VAL A 75 -30.52 -12.50 5.79
N LYS A 76 -29.59 -13.16 5.12
CA LYS A 76 -28.23 -13.39 5.60
C LYS A 76 -27.26 -12.57 4.77
N ILE A 77 -26.39 -11.80 5.41
CA ILE A 77 -25.36 -11.02 4.75
C ILE A 77 -24.07 -11.05 5.55
N VAL A 78 -22.95 -10.86 4.86
CA VAL A 78 -21.68 -10.48 5.45
C VAL A 78 -21.49 -8.98 5.20
N PRO A 79 -21.51 -8.11 6.23
CA PRO A 79 -21.51 -6.66 6.05
C PRO A 79 -20.39 -6.14 5.16
N LEU A 80 -19.17 -6.65 5.32
CA LEU A 80 -18.04 -6.27 4.47
C LEU A 80 -18.26 -6.62 2.98
N GLN A 81 -18.89 -7.74 2.68
CA GLN A 81 -19.17 -8.12 1.28
C GLN A 81 -20.26 -7.22 0.69
N PHE A 82 -21.27 -6.88 1.48
CA PHE A 82 -22.29 -5.92 1.07
C PHE A 82 -21.66 -4.54 0.84
N LEU A 83 -20.83 -4.05 1.76
CA LEU A 83 -20.10 -2.79 1.60
C LEU A 83 -19.31 -2.77 0.29
N LYS A 84 -18.57 -3.83 -0.01
CA LYS A 84 -17.78 -3.93 -1.25
C LYS A 84 -18.67 -3.90 -2.52
N ALA A 85 -19.87 -4.41 -2.44
CA ALA A 85 -20.79 -4.41 -3.58
C ALA A 85 -21.40 -3.03 -3.87
N VAL A 86 -21.52 -2.18 -2.83
CA VAL A 86 -22.11 -0.84 -2.97
C VAL A 86 -21.08 0.27 -3.15
N LEU A 87 -19.81 0.01 -2.82
CA LEU A 87 -18.73 0.99 -3.02
C LEU A 87 -18.48 1.18 -4.52
N PRO A 88 -18.19 2.42 -4.95
CA PRO A 88 -17.78 2.66 -6.33
C PRO A 88 -16.49 1.90 -6.65
N ASN A 89 -16.35 1.50 -7.91
CA ASN A 89 -15.12 0.87 -8.36
C ASN A 89 -13.95 1.88 -8.23
N PRO A 90 -12.81 1.52 -7.63
CA PRO A 90 -11.65 2.41 -7.54
C PRO A 90 -11.17 2.97 -8.88
N GLN A 91 -11.41 2.25 -9.98
CA GLN A 91 -11.08 2.73 -11.33
C GLN A 91 -11.91 3.95 -11.74
N ASP A 92 -13.15 4.04 -11.28
CA ASP A 92 -14.06 5.13 -11.63
C ASP A 92 -13.74 6.43 -10.85
N LEU A 93 -12.89 6.37 -9.85
CA LEU A 93 -12.50 7.50 -9.01
C LEU A 93 -11.24 8.23 -9.51
N GLY A 94 -10.59 7.74 -10.57
CA GLY A 94 -9.28 8.23 -11.02
C GLY A 94 -9.33 9.60 -11.72
N GLU A 95 -10.41 9.91 -12.44
CA GLU A 95 -10.45 11.05 -13.36
C GLU A 95 -10.32 12.44 -12.69
N ASN A 96 -10.86 12.58 -11.48
CA ASN A 96 -10.87 13.86 -10.75
C ASN A 96 -10.21 13.74 -9.38
N TYR A 97 -9.25 12.85 -9.24
CA TYR A 97 -8.59 12.59 -7.98
C TYR A 97 -7.34 13.46 -7.84
N ASP A 98 -7.47 14.52 -7.04
CA ASP A 98 -6.36 15.43 -6.73
C ASP A 98 -5.47 14.85 -5.61
N GLY A 99 -4.18 15.17 -5.68
CA GLY A 99 -3.20 14.74 -4.69
C GLY A 99 -2.08 13.87 -5.26
N GLN A 100 -1.36 13.22 -4.38
CA GLN A 100 -0.21 12.40 -4.76
C GLN A 100 0.00 11.23 -3.81
N THR A 101 0.62 10.17 -4.33
CA THR A 101 1.20 9.09 -3.54
C THR A 101 2.65 9.41 -3.25
N SER A 102 3.06 9.36 -1.98
CA SER A 102 4.45 9.49 -1.57
C SER A 102 4.91 8.18 -0.95
N ILE A 103 5.98 7.61 -1.49
CA ILE A 103 6.55 6.33 -1.03
C ILE A 103 8.02 6.57 -0.74
N GLY A 104 8.46 6.21 0.46
CA GLY A 104 9.86 6.40 0.84
C GLY A 104 10.35 5.42 1.89
N CYS A 105 11.66 5.32 1.99
CA CYS A 105 12.35 4.51 2.98
C CYS A 105 13.36 5.37 3.74
N ARG A 106 13.18 5.47 5.06
CA ARG A 106 14.15 6.15 5.95
C ARG A 106 15.02 5.11 6.63
N ILE A 107 16.30 5.20 6.41
CA ILE A 107 17.32 4.33 6.99
C ILE A 107 18.19 5.16 7.94
N ARG A 108 18.34 4.70 9.18
CA ARG A 108 19.27 5.29 10.16
C ARG A 108 20.27 4.22 10.59
N GLY A 109 21.54 4.55 10.52
CA GLY A 109 22.61 3.61 10.86
C GLY A 109 23.96 4.27 11.02
N ILE A 110 24.99 3.44 11.16
CA ILE A 110 26.37 3.86 11.24
C ILE A 110 27.06 3.51 9.91
N LYS A 111 27.60 4.50 9.23
CA LYS A 111 28.44 4.35 8.04
C LYS A 111 29.74 5.09 8.27
N ASP A 112 30.86 4.41 8.06
CA ASP A 112 32.20 4.96 8.26
C ASP A 112 32.44 5.55 9.69
N GLY A 113 31.86 4.85 10.70
CA GLY A 113 31.96 5.25 12.12
C GLY A 113 31.07 6.44 12.51
N LYS A 114 30.26 6.98 11.62
CA LYS A 114 29.37 8.12 11.86
C LYS A 114 27.91 7.70 11.73
N GLU A 115 27.07 8.22 12.62
CA GLU A 115 25.63 8.07 12.49
C GLU A 115 25.14 8.89 11.29
N GLN A 116 24.35 8.25 10.43
CA GLN A 116 23.78 8.85 9.23
C GLN A 116 22.31 8.48 9.11
N THR A 117 21.54 9.40 8.58
CA THR A 117 20.17 9.15 8.12
C THR A 117 20.15 9.32 6.60
N TYR A 118 19.58 8.32 5.94
CA TYR A 118 19.35 8.32 4.51
C TYR A 118 17.84 8.16 4.26
N TYR A 119 17.27 9.01 3.43
CA TYR A 119 15.90 8.95 3.03
C TYR A 119 15.80 8.94 1.51
N VAL A 120 15.27 7.86 0.96
CA VAL A 120 14.98 7.73 -0.46
C VAL A 120 13.45 7.70 -0.65
N TYR A 121 12.95 8.49 -1.60
CA TYR A 121 11.50 8.59 -1.81
C TYR A 121 11.16 8.95 -3.24
N ASN A 122 9.93 8.67 -3.63
CA ASN A 122 9.30 9.22 -4.83
C ASN A 122 7.92 9.80 -4.51
N ASN A 123 7.48 10.72 -5.37
CA ASN A 123 6.14 11.26 -5.36
C ASN A 123 5.52 11.02 -6.73
N CYS A 124 4.26 10.59 -6.74
CA CYS A 124 3.50 10.33 -7.95
C CYS A 124 2.16 11.08 -7.88
N SER A 125 1.98 12.07 -8.73
CA SER A 125 0.71 12.79 -8.86
C SER A 125 -0.38 11.87 -9.41
N HIS A 126 -1.56 11.88 -8.78
CA HIS A 126 -2.72 11.14 -9.27
C HIS A 126 -3.17 11.64 -10.64
N GLU A 127 -3.19 12.95 -10.84
CA GLU A 127 -3.58 13.58 -12.12
C GLU A 127 -2.60 13.20 -13.24
N ALA A 128 -1.29 13.33 -12.99
CA ALA A 128 -0.27 13.00 -13.99
C ALA A 128 -0.32 11.50 -14.38
N ALA A 129 -0.44 10.62 -13.41
CA ALA A 129 -0.56 9.18 -13.64
C ALA A 129 -1.83 8.84 -14.44
N TYR A 130 -2.95 9.47 -14.10
CA TYR A 130 -4.21 9.25 -14.80
C TYR A 130 -4.15 9.74 -16.25
N LYS A 131 -3.56 10.91 -16.49
CA LYS A 131 -3.37 11.45 -17.85
C LYS A 131 -2.52 10.54 -18.74
N GLU A 132 -1.53 9.87 -18.18
CA GLU A 132 -0.63 8.97 -18.90
C GLU A 132 -1.26 7.60 -19.16
N THR A 133 -1.93 7.01 -18.16
CA THR A 133 -2.30 5.59 -18.17
C THR A 133 -3.80 5.33 -17.97
N GLY A 134 -4.62 6.33 -17.66
CA GLY A 134 -6.00 6.15 -17.22
C GLY A 134 -6.13 5.55 -15.82
N MET A 135 -5.04 5.52 -15.04
CA MET A 135 -5.00 4.94 -13.70
C MET A 135 -4.48 5.97 -12.69
N GLN A 136 -4.97 5.89 -11.46
CA GLN A 136 -4.48 6.76 -10.38
C GLN A 136 -3.06 6.39 -9.93
N GLY A 137 -2.41 7.32 -9.21
CA GLY A 137 -1.03 7.19 -8.75
C GLY A 137 -0.74 5.92 -7.94
N VAL A 138 -1.70 5.42 -7.14
CA VAL A 138 -1.51 4.16 -6.38
C VAL A 138 -1.33 2.96 -7.32
N SER A 139 -2.14 2.89 -8.38
CA SER A 139 -2.01 1.83 -9.40
C SER A 139 -0.71 1.99 -10.19
N TYR A 140 -0.33 3.23 -10.50
CA TYR A 140 0.90 3.56 -11.21
C TYR A 140 2.14 3.15 -10.40
N THR A 141 2.22 3.56 -9.13
CA THR A 141 3.34 3.22 -8.22
C THR A 141 3.41 1.74 -7.86
N THR A 142 2.36 0.98 -8.14
CA THR A 142 2.35 -0.48 -8.00
C THR A 142 2.74 -1.19 -9.30
N GLY A 143 2.18 -0.76 -10.43
CA GLY A 143 2.35 -1.42 -11.72
C GLY A 143 3.73 -1.18 -12.34
N VAL A 144 4.24 0.05 -12.29
CA VAL A 144 5.55 0.39 -12.88
C VAL A 144 6.69 -0.40 -12.25
N PRO A 145 6.85 -0.47 -10.90
CA PRO A 145 7.89 -1.29 -10.29
C PRO A 145 7.75 -2.79 -10.63
N ALA A 146 6.53 -3.32 -10.68
CA ALA A 146 6.30 -4.70 -11.06
C ALA A 146 6.76 -4.98 -12.50
N MET A 147 6.44 -4.09 -13.43
CA MET A 147 6.90 -4.16 -14.83
C MET A 147 8.43 -4.07 -14.92
N ILE A 148 9.06 -3.15 -14.18
CA ILE A 148 10.53 -3.04 -14.14
C ILE A 148 11.16 -4.32 -13.58
N GLY A 149 10.61 -4.91 -12.52
CA GLY A 149 11.07 -6.20 -12.00
C GLY A 149 11.03 -7.31 -13.06
N ALA A 150 9.95 -7.39 -13.83
CA ALA A 150 9.87 -8.30 -14.98
C ALA A 150 10.93 -7.99 -16.03
N MET A 151 11.19 -6.72 -16.35
CA MET A 151 12.27 -6.30 -17.24
C MET A 151 13.65 -6.76 -16.76
N MET A 152 13.94 -6.60 -15.44
CA MET A 152 15.21 -7.07 -14.87
C MET A 152 15.41 -8.55 -15.08
N PHE A 153 14.34 -9.33 -14.89
CA PHE A 153 14.38 -10.77 -15.15
C PHE A 153 14.60 -11.10 -16.63
N PHE A 154 13.84 -10.51 -17.54
CA PHE A 154 13.96 -10.77 -18.98
C PHE A 154 15.30 -10.33 -19.57
N LYS A 155 15.87 -9.24 -19.05
CA LYS A 155 17.23 -8.78 -19.44
C LYS A 155 18.35 -9.62 -18.81
N GLY A 156 18.02 -10.58 -17.95
CA GLY A 156 19.00 -11.43 -17.27
C GLY A 156 19.73 -10.79 -16.10
N LEU A 157 19.37 -9.56 -15.72
CA LEU A 157 20.01 -8.81 -14.62
C LEU A 157 19.67 -9.41 -13.25
N TRP A 158 18.42 -9.88 -13.10
CA TRP A 158 17.91 -10.53 -11.88
C TRP A 158 17.63 -12.02 -12.11
N ARG A 159 18.45 -12.70 -12.90
CA ARG A 159 18.22 -14.09 -13.26
C ARG A 159 19.12 -15.02 -12.46
N LYS A 160 18.53 -15.72 -11.49
CA LYS A 160 19.18 -16.83 -10.78
C LYS A 160 18.15 -17.92 -10.44
N PRO A 161 18.54 -19.21 -10.36
CA PRO A 161 17.62 -20.30 -10.03
C PRO A 161 17.07 -20.16 -8.61
N GLY A 162 15.78 -20.46 -8.43
CA GLY A 162 15.13 -20.46 -7.11
C GLY A 162 14.11 -19.34 -6.93
N VAL A 163 13.66 -19.17 -5.68
CA VAL A 163 12.77 -18.08 -5.25
C VAL A 163 13.58 -17.15 -4.36
N TRP A 164 13.60 -15.89 -4.71
CA TRP A 164 14.43 -14.87 -4.09
C TRP A 164 13.60 -13.64 -3.74
N ASN A 165 13.96 -12.98 -2.65
CA ASN A 165 13.38 -11.69 -2.32
C ASN A 165 14.08 -10.58 -3.12
N VAL A 166 13.37 -9.48 -3.36
CA VAL A 166 13.87 -8.37 -4.19
C VAL A 166 15.17 -7.77 -3.65
N GLU A 167 15.28 -7.68 -2.33
CA GLU A 167 16.47 -7.15 -1.65
C GLU A 167 17.74 -8.00 -1.79
N GLU A 168 17.63 -9.20 -2.40
CA GLU A 168 18.77 -10.08 -2.66
C GLU A 168 19.38 -9.89 -4.05
N PHE A 169 18.86 -8.93 -4.81
CA PHE A 169 19.35 -8.54 -6.13
C PHE A 169 20.03 -7.17 -6.09
N ASP A 170 20.83 -6.91 -7.11
CA ASP A 170 21.42 -5.58 -7.31
C ASP A 170 20.30 -4.55 -7.60
N PRO A 171 20.14 -3.52 -6.76
CA PRO A 171 19.09 -2.53 -6.93
C PRO A 171 19.39 -1.49 -8.02
N ASP A 172 20.66 -1.24 -8.36
CA ASP A 172 21.07 -0.12 -9.20
C ASP A 172 20.39 -0.10 -10.58
N PRO A 173 20.34 -1.20 -11.34
CA PRO A 173 19.68 -1.20 -12.64
C PRO A 173 18.16 -1.01 -12.53
N PHE A 174 17.56 -1.44 -11.42
CA PHE A 174 16.14 -1.23 -11.14
C PHE A 174 15.85 0.24 -10.82
N MET A 175 16.64 0.85 -9.96
CA MET A 175 16.52 2.26 -9.57
C MET A 175 16.73 3.20 -10.76
N GLU A 176 17.65 2.85 -11.66
CA GLU A 176 17.85 3.59 -12.92
C GLU A 176 16.59 3.53 -13.81
N GLN A 177 15.94 2.37 -13.89
CA GLN A 177 14.72 2.21 -14.67
C GLN A 177 13.53 2.96 -14.04
N LEU A 178 13.42 3.05 -12.73
CA LEU A 178 12.38 3.86 -12.08
C LEU A 178 12.39 5.30 -12.59
N ASN A 179 13.58 5.92 -12.69
CA ASN A 179 13.73 7.26 -13.23
C ASN A 179 13.27 7.36 -14.70
N LYS A 180 13.55 6.35 -15.50
CA LYS A 180 13.20 6.31 -16.94
C LYS A 180 11.73 6.01 -17.20
N GLN A 181 11.06 5.35 -16.27
CA GLN A 181 9.69 4.85 -16.42
C GLN A 181 8.67 5.67 -15.60
N GLY A 182 8.94 6.95 -15.38
CA GLY A 182 7.97 7.88 -14.81
C GLY A 182 7.86 7.89 -13.27
N LEU A 183 8.72 7.17 -12.56
CA LEU A 183 8.82 7.20 -11.10
C LEU A 183 10.19 7.68 -10.63
N PRO A 184 10.55 8.96 -10.90
CA PRO A 184 11.81 9.48 -10.43
C PRO A 184 11.88 9.45 -8.91
N TRP A 185 13.01 9.00 -8.40
CA TRP A 185 13.27 8.98 -6.97
C TRP A 185 14.27 10.07 -6.58
N HIS A 186 14.17 10.48 -5.33
CA HIS A 186 14.98 11.52 -4.71
C HIS A 186 15.61 10.98 -3.45
N GLU A 187 16.75 11.57 -3.05
CA GLU A 187 17.44 11.19 -1.82
C GLU A 187 17.80 12.39 -0.98
N LEU A 188 17.74 12.21 0.33
CA LEU A 188 18.12 13.19 1.32
C LEU A 188 19.02 12.54 2.38
N PHE A 189 20.04 13.25 2.78
CA PHE A 189 20.99 12.78 3.80
C PHE A 189 20.92 13.67 5.04
N ASN A 190 20.90 13.02 6.21
CA ASN A 190 20.96 13.69 7.51
C ASN A 190 19.87 14.76 7.73
N VAL A 191 18.70 14.53 7.15
CA VAL A 191 17.53 15.38 7.32
C VAL A 191 16.70 14.83 8.48
N ASP A 192 16.28 15.70 9.38
CA ASP A 192 15.34 15.37 10.44
C ASP A 192 13.93 15.42 9.86
N LEU A 193 13.34 14.24 9.70
CA LEU A 193 11.94 14.10 9.29
C LEU A 193 11.14 13.87 10.57
N GLU A 194 10.23 14.76 10.88
CA GLU A 194 9.21 14.52 11.90
C GLU A 194 8.27 13.41 11.38
N LEU A 195 8.36 12.22 12.01
CA LEU A 195 7.54 11.03 11.70
C LEU A 195 6.75 10.61 12.94
#